data_b5fc9103b9da9c6cab77798ad633edcd
#
_entry.id   b5fc9103b9da9c6cab77798ad633edcd
#
_cell.length_a   1.000
_cell.length_b   1.000
_cell.length_c   1.000
_cell.angle_alpha   90.00
_cell.angle_beta   90.00
_cell.angle_gamma   90.00
#
_symmetry.space_group_name_H-M   'P 1'
#
loop_
_entity.id
_entity.type
_entity.pdbx_description
1 polymer ?
#
loop_
_entity_poly.entity_id
_entity_poly.type
_entity_poly.pdbx_seq_one_letter_code
_entity_poly.pdbx_strand_id
1 'polypeptide(L)'
;TTLFRSRENVLARAEAMLERDKNHPAILIWSCGNESHGGKTLWEMSEYFRRTDPSRLVHYEGIFWNREYPATSDMESQMYTPVADIKKFLAEHPEKPFIVCEYSHAMGNSCGGITDYTEYAYEEPLYQGGFIWEYMDHGIAVTSPGGKPGFAYGGDFGDRPTDREFCVDGLVLPDRRNTPKMDAVKAAYAPLKITLTDTEAVIENRNLFTDLSAYDLVFASSVNGKPERRAVLRVDGKPGETVRIAFPFALPEAGLACMTVTAVQRAAKPGISAGYEAAFGQIWHNYAEAWLTLPAPQLVEMDCNIGVKGEGFEYIFGRGK
;
A
#
# COMPACT_ATOMS: atom_id res chain seq x y z
N THR A 1 -9.68 1.82 28.22
CA THR A 1 -10.25 0.48 28.46
C THR A 1 -11.32 0.46 29.56
N THR A 2 -11.24 1.28 30.59
CA THR A 2 -12.29 1.39 31.61
C THR A 2 -13.57 2.06 31.12
N LEU A 3 -13.52 2.83 30.03
CA LEU A 3 -14.67 3.50 29.41
C LEU A 3 -15.66 2.52 28.75
N PHE A 4 -15.23 1.32 28.37
CA PHE A 4 -16.07 0.33 27.69
C PHE A 4 -16.92 -0.54 28.63
N ARG A 5 -16.91 -0.28 29.93
CA ARG A 5 -17.75 -1.01 30.88
C ARG A 5 -19.19 -0.51 30.95
N SER A 6 -19.46 0.69 30.45
CA SER A 6 -20.82 1.26 30.44
C SER A 6 -21.44 1.10 29.06
N ARG A 7 -22.43 0.24 28.94
CA ARG A 7 -23.25 0.01 27.75
C ARG A 7 -23.84 1.32 27.21
N GLU A 8 -24.38 2.14 28.09
CA GLU A 8 -25.00 3.42 27.73
C GLU A 8 -23.98 4.38 27.07
N ASN A 9 -22.75 4.42 27.57
CA ASN A 9 -21.70 5.27 27.05
C ASN A 9 -21.28 4.81 25.64
N VAL A 10 -21.17 3.50 25.41
CA VAL A 10 -20.82 2.96 24.07
C VAL A 10 -21.91 3.29 23.05
N LEU A 11 -23.18 3.09 23.41
CA LEU A 11 -24.31 3.41 22.54
C LEU A 11 -24.46 4.90 22.28
N ALA A 12 -24.25 5.76 23.28
CA ALA A 12 -24.29 7.21 23.09
C ALA A 12 -23.17 7.72 22.15
N ARG A 13 -22.00 7.08 22.16
CA ARG A 13 -20.91 7.39 21.20
C ARG A 13 -21.26 6.96 19.80
N ALA A 14 -21.88 5.79 19.63
CA ALA A 14 -22.37 5.32 18.34
C ALA A 14 -23.41 6.28 17.75
N GLU A 15 -24.38 6.70 18.56
CA GLU A 15 -25.40 7.68 18.19
C GLU A 15 -24.77 9.00 17.78
N ALA A 16 -23.88 9.56 18.60
CA ALA A 16 -23.19 10.83 18.31
C ALA A 16 -22.40 10.77 17.01
N MET A 17 -21.69 9.68 16.72
CA MET A 17 -20.95 9.48 15.50
C MET A 17 -21.89 9.39 14.30
N LEU A 18 -22.92 8.56 14.36
CA LEU A 18 -23.88 8.37 13.29
C LEU A 18 -24.61 9.67 12.98
N GLU A 19 -25.15 10.35 13.98
CA GLU A 19 -25.89 11.61 13.79
C GLU A 19 -25.02 12.72 13.19
N ARG A 20 -23.74 12.80 13.55
CA ARG A 20 -22.80 13.74 12.97
C ARG A 20 -22.50 13.42 11.51
N ASP A 21 -22.29 12.14 11.18
CA ASP A 21 -21.61 11.74 9.96
C ASP A 21 -22.52 11.06 8.91
N LYS A 22 -23.78 10.72 9.22
CA LYS A 22 -24.71 9.98 8.35
C LYS A 22 -24.92 10.63 6.97
N ASN A 23 -24.73 11.94 6.84
CA ASN A 23 -24.89 12.67 5.58
C ASN A 23 -23.61 12.71 4.71
N HIS A 24 -22.53 12.05 5.13
CA HIS A 24 -21.31 11.94 4.35
C HIS A 24 -21.35 10.71 3.43
N PRO A 25 -21.52 10.89 2.09
CA PRO A 25 -21.64 9.77 1.16
C PRO A 25 -20.36 8.96 0.99
N ALA A 26 -19.20 9.51 1.41
CA ALA A 26 -17.93 8.81 1.39
C ALA A 26 -17.82 7.70 2.47
N ILE A 27 -18.68 7.73 3.49
CA ILE A 27 -18.75 6.66 4.51
C ILE A 27 -19.52 5.49 3.91
N LEU A 28 -18.86 4.37 3.75
CA LEU A 28 -19.44 3.14 3.19
C LEU A 28 -19.77 2.10 4.27
N ILE A 29 -19.04 2.14 5.39
CA ILE A 29 -19.08 1.13 6.45
C ILE A 29 -19.00 1.84 7.81
N TRP A 30 -19.85 1.48 8.75
CA TRP A 30 -19.75 1.88 10.15
C TRP A 30 -18.86 0.91 10.91
N SER A 31 -17.81 1.40 11.59
CA SER A 31 -16.96 0.56 12.44
C SER A 31 -17.34 0.71 13.93
N CYS A 32 -17.44 -0.41 14.62
CA CYS A 32 -17.75 -0.44 16.05
C CYS A 32 -16.57 -0.11 16.95
N GLY A 33 -15.37 0.04 16.43
CA GLY A 33 -14.19 0.38 17.22
C GLY A 33 -12.91 -0.26 16.72
N ASN A 34 -11.90 -0.23 17.57
CA ASN A 34 -10.56 -0.73 17.29
C ASN A 34 -9.98 -1.43 18.51
N GLU A 35 -9.37 -2.60 18.33
CA GLU A 35 -8.58 -3.38 19.31
C GLU A 35 -9.26 -3.63 20.66
N SER A 36 -10.57 -3.62 20.69
CA SER A 36 -11.35 -3.94 21.89
C SER A 36 -11.82 -5.39 21.83
N HIS A 37 -11.79 -6.07 22.95
CA HIS A 37 -12.35 -7.41 23.03
C HIS A 37 -13.85 -7.39 22.69
N GLY A 38 -14.29 -8.22 21.75
CA GLY A 38 -15.69 -8.33 21.33
C GLY A 38 -16.61 -8.74 22.47
N GLY A 39 -17.92 -8.56 22.29
CA GLY A 39 -18.91 -8.96 23.27
C GLY A 39 -20.27 -8.32 23.04
N LYS A 40 -21.20 -8.60 23.93
CA LYS A 40 -22.60 -8.20 23.81
C LYS A 40 -22.81 -6.70 23.56
N THR A 41 -22.07 -5.84 24.25
CA THR A 41 -22.21 -4.38 24.09
C THR A 41 -21.82 -3.90 22.67
N LEU A 42 -20.77 -4.46 22.07
CA LEU A 42 -20.38 -4.12 20.71
C LEU A 42 -21.33 -4.75 19.68
N TRP A 43 -21.87 -5.93 19.96
CA TRP A 43 -22.94 -6.50 19.16
C TRP A 43 -24.20 -5.60 19.20
N GLU A 44 -24.64 -5.12 20.36
CA GLU A 44 -25.76 -4.19 20.50
C GLU A 44 -25.47 -2.84 19.75
N MET A 45 -24.23 -2.39 19.75
CA MET A 45 -23.80 -1.23 18.96
C MET A 45 -23.94 -1.48 17.46
N SER A 46 -23.55 -2.65 16.98
CA SER A 46 -23.70 -3.01 15.55
C SER A 46 -25.19 -3.09 15.15
N GLU A 47 -26.03 -3.64 16.02
CA GLU A 47 -27.49 -3.68 15.81
C GLU A 47 -28.12 -2.28 15.80
N TYR A 48 -27.57 -1.35 16.60
CA TYR A 48 -27.98 0.05 16.56
C TYR A 48 -27.69 0.66 15.18
N PHE A 49 -26.48 0.49 14.62
CA PHE A 49 -26.14 0.98 13.29
C PHE A 49 -27.04 0.38 12.21
N ARG A 50 -27.22 -0.94 12.16
CA ARG A 50 -28.06 -1.63 11.17
C ARG A 50 -29.52 -1.16 11.20
N ARG A 51 -30.05 -0.93 12.39
CA ARG A 51 -31.44 -0.46 12.55
C ARG A 51 -31.60 1.00 12.15
N THR A 52 -30.60 1.86 12.44
CA THR A 52 -30.73 3.31 12.23
C THR A 52 -30.28 3.71 10.83
N ASP A 53 -29.28 3.03 10.27
CA ASP A 53 -28.78 3.23 8.90
C ASP A 53 -28.60 1.88 8.17
N PRO A 54 -29.70 1.30 7.66
CA PRO A 54 -29.65 0.02 6.96
C PRO A 54 -28.99 0.10 5.57
N SER A 55 -28.57 1.28 5.14
CA SER A 55 -27.92 1.49 3.83
C SER A 55 -26.43 1.18 3.84
N ARG A 56 -25.82 1.05 5.03
CA ARG A 56 -24.37 0.84 5.19
C ARG A 56 -24.08 -0.45 5.95
N LEU A 57 -22.95 -1.06 5.60
CA LEU A 57 -22.42 -2.23 6.30
C LEU A 57 -21.84 -1.85 7.66
N VAL A 58 -21.70 -2.82 8.53
CA VAL A 58 -21.08 -2.67 9.84
C VAL A 58 -19.83 -3.53 9.94
N HIS A 59 -18.75 -2.96 10.43
CA HIS A 59 -17.45 -3.57 10.60
C HIS A 59 -17.05 -3.65 12.07
N TYR A 60 -16.38 -4.72 12.42
CA TYR A 60 -15.65 -4.84 13.68
C TYR A 60 -14.62 -5.98 13.63
N GLU A 61 -13.34 -5.68 13.81
CA GLU A 61 -12.26 -6.68 13.81
C GLU A 61 -12.24 -7.54 15.07
N GLY A 62 -12.72 -7.02 16.19
CA GLY A 62 -12.71 -7.73 17.49
C GLY A 62 -13.52 -9.02 17.52
N ILE A 63 -14.28 -9.35 16.46
CA ILE A 63 -14.89 -10.67 16.30
C ILE A 63 -13.83 -11.78 16.16
N PHE A 64 -12.62 -11.44 15.75
CA PHE A 64 -11.49 -12.36 15.72
C PHE A 64 -11.09 -12.80 17.15
N TRP A 65 -11.11 -11.89 18.10
CA TRP A 65 -10.76 -12.16 19.50
C TRP A 65 -11.86 -12.87 20.28
N ASN A 66 -13.13 -12.63 19.93
CA ASN A 66 -14.29 -13.21 20.61
C ASN A 66 -15.35 -13.66 19.61
N ARG A 67 -15.42 -14.96 19.38
CA ARG A 67 -16.33 -15.60 18.43
C ARG A 67 -17.76 -15.82 18.98
N GLU A 68 -18.08 -15.35 20.18
CA GLU A 68 -19.43 -15.48 20.75
C GLU A 68 -20.46 -14.62 20.00
N TYR A 69 -20.02 -13.48 19.43
CA TYR A 69 -20.89 -12.55 18.69
C TYR A 69 -20.36 -12.29 17.26
N PRO A 70 -20.30 -13.31 16.39
CA PRO A 70 -19.73 -13.14 15.05
C PRO A 70 -20.58 -12.24 14.15
N ALA A 71 -21.88 -12.05 14.49
CA ALA A 71 -22.78 -11.15 13.77
C ALA A 71 -22.53 -9.67 14.06
N THR A 72 -21.59 -9.31 14.94
CA THR A 72 -21.19 -7.92 15.18
C THR A 72 -20.65 -7.26 13.91
N SER A 73 -19.98 -8.02 13.03
CA SER A 73 -19.44 -7.53 11.77
C SER A 73 -20.08 -8.24 10.58
N ASP A 74 -20.34 -7.52 9.50
CA ASP A 74 -20.85 -8.06 8.22
C ASP A 74 -19.75 -8.74 7.41
N MET A 75 -18.50 -8.53 7.77
CA MET A 75 -17.30 -9.09 7.15
C MET A 75 -16.38 -9.68 8.21
N GLU A 76 -15.56 -10.66 7.82
CA GLU A 76 -14.39 -11.03 8.62
C GLU A 76 -13.37 -9.90 8.51
N SER A 77 -12.72 -9.57 9.63
CA SER A 77 -11.72 -8.52 9.67
C SER A 77 -10.63 -8.86 10.66
N GLN A 78 -9.39 -8.68 10.23
CA GLN A 78 -8.20 -8.94 11.04
C GLN A 78 -7.12 -7.91 10.70
N MET A 79 -6.16 -7.74 11.61
CA MET A 79 -5.00 -6.87 11.43
C MET A 79 -3.77 -7.69 11.03
N TYR A 80 -3.01 -7.20 10.07
CA TYR A 80 -1.67 -7.73 9.67
C TYR A 80 -1.65 -9.22 9.34
N THR A 81 -2.78 -9.81 9.00
CA THR A 81 -2.88 -11.23 8.66
C THR A 81 -2.18 -11.50 7.32
N PRO A 82 -1.17 -12.40 7.27
CA PRO A 82 -0.51 -12.75 6.02
C PRO A 82 -1.49 -13.32 4.98
N VAL A 83 -1.25 -13.05 3.70
CA VAL A 83 -2.12 -13.52 2.60
C VAL A 83 -2.30 -15.04 2.62
N ALA A 84 -1.26 -15.81 2.98
CA ALA A 84 -1.35 -17.26 3.10
C ALA A 84 -2.39 -17.70 4.16
N ASP A 85 -2.47 -16.99 5.28
CA ASP A 85 -3.43 -17.28 6.34
C ASP A 85 -4.85 -16.83 5.96
N ILE A 86 -4.98 -15.72 5.22
CA ILE A 86 -6.26 -15.28 4.64
C ILE A 86 -6.79 -16.34 3.67
N LYS A 87 -5.95 -16.85 2.77
CA LYS A 87 -6.29 -17.94 1.82
C LYS A 87 -6.82 -19.16 2.58
N LYS A 88 -6.12 -19.57 3.62
CA LYS A 88 -6.53 -20.70 4.46
C LYS A 88 -7.86 -20.44 5.15
N PHE A 89 -8.02 -19.26 5.75
CA PHE A 89 -9.24 -18.88 6.44
C PHE A 89 -10.45 -18.90 5.49
N LEU A 90 -10.35 -18.27 4.32
CA LEU A 90 -11.44 -18.22 3.33
C LEU A 90 -11.79 -19.58 2.75
N ALA A 91 -10.84 -20.50 2.63
CA ALA A 91 -11.11 -21.88 2.23
C ALA A 91 -11.95 -22.65 3.26
N GLU A 92 -11.80 -22.33 4.54
CA GLU A 92 -12.52 -22.98 5.64
C GLU A 92 -13.82 -22.23 6.01
N HIS A 93 -13.88 -20.91 5.75
CA HIS A 93 -14.94 -19.97 6.18
C HIS A 93 -15.39 -19.02 5.07
N PRO A 94 -16.06 -19.53 4.03
CA PRO A 94 -16.49 -18.71 2.87
C PRO A 94 -17.79 -17.93 3.10
N GLU A 95 -18.27 -17.82 4.36
CA GLU A 95 -19.60 -17.28 4.64
C GLU A 95 -19.63 -15.74 4.59
N LYS A 96 -18.48 -15.09 4.74
CA LYS A 96 -18.36 -13.62 4.76
C LYS A 96 -17.18 -13.15 3.91
N PRO A 97 -17.27 -11.96 3.33
CA PRO A 97 -16.08 -11.32 2.74
C PRO A 97 -15.03 -11.04 3.82
N PHE A 98 -13.79 -11.04 3.43
CA PHE A 98 -12.64 -10.76 4.30
C PHE A 98 -12.03 -9.40 3.95
N ILE A 99 -11.73 -8.60 4.97
CA ILE A 99 -11.02 -7.34 4.86
C ILE A 99 -9.85 -7.31 5.86
N VAL A 100 -8.68 -6.82 5.46
CA VAL A 100 -7.58 -6.56 6.39
C VAL A 100 -7.68 -5.11 6.84
N CYS A 101 -8.18 -4.88 8.06
CA CYS A 101 -8.41 -3.51 8.52
C CYS A 101 -7.12 -2.72 8.77
N GLU A 102 -5.99 -3.40 8.95
CA GLU A 102 -4.65 -2.81 8.96
C GLU A 102 -3.64 -3.78 8.36
N TYR A 103 -2.81 -3.32 7.42
CA TYR A 103 -1.70 -4.10 6.88
C TYR A 103 -0.51 -3.24 6.49
N SER A 104 0.65 -3.87 6.25
CA SER A 104 1.89 -3.23 5.81
C SER A 104 2.25 -1.98 6.60
N HIS A 105 2.28 -2.11 7.95
CA HIS A 105 2.60 -1.02 8.88
C HIS A 105 3.80 -0.18 8.40
N ALA A 106 3.58 1.13 8.23
CA ALA A 106 4.48 1.99 7.46
C ALA A 106 5.50 2.78 8.32
N MET A 107 5.66 2.42 9.58
CA MET A 107 6.61 3.08 10.48
C MET A 107 8.05 2.93 9.99
N GLY A 108 8.77 4.04 9.90
CA GLY A 108 10.18 4.06 9.53
C GLY A 108 10.44 3.48 8.14
N ASN A 109 11.44 2.60 8.02
CA ASN A 109 11.81 1.95 6.77
C ASN A 109 11.12 0.58 6.65
N SER A 110 9.80 0.58 6.51
CA SER A 110 8.94 -0.58 6.43
C SER A 110 7.91 -0.45 5.30
N CYS A 111 6.70 -0.99 5.44
CA CYS A 111 5.64 -0.99 4.42
C CYS A 111 5.93 -1.93 3.23
N GLY A 112 6.51 -3.11 3.53
CA GLY A 112 6.75 -4.15 2.52
C GLY A 112 5.54 -5.06 2.29
N GLY A 113 5.61 -5.89 1.22
CA GLY A 113 4.60 -6.92 0.92
C GLY A 113 3.25 -6.41 0.42
N ILE A 114 3.12 -5.13 0.08
CA ILE A 114 1.84 -4.53 -0.36
C ILE A 114 1.27 -5.27 -1.57
N THR A 115 2.11 -5.62 -2.52
CA THR A 115 1.70 -6.27 -3.78
C THR A 115 1.01 -7.62 -3.54
N ASP A 116 1.42 -8.38 -2.54
CA ASP A 116 0.79 -9.68 -2.24
C ASP A 116 -0.70 -9.51 -1.89
N TYR A 117 -1.02 -8.49 -1.11
CA TYR A 117 -2.39 -8.16 -0.74
C TYR A 117 -3.20 -7.60 -1.90
N THR A 118 -2.62 -6.69 -2.69
CA THR A 118 -3.34 -6.08 -3.82
C THR A 118 -3.58 -7.08 -4.95
N GLU A 119 -2.61 -7.97 -5.27
CA GLU A 119 -2.81 -9.01 -6.27
C GLU A 119 -3.87 -10.02 -5.82
N TYR A 120 -3.86 -10.44 -4.55
CA TYR A 120 -4.86 -11.38 -4.05
C TYR A 120 -6.29 -10.85 -4.13
N ALA A 121 -6.49 -9.54 -4.03
CA ALA A 121 -7.81 -8.92 -4.20
C ALA A 121 -8.37 -9.05 -5.63
N TYR A 122 -7.53 -9.29 -6.63
CA TYR A 122 -7.95 -9.59 -8.00
C TYR A 122 -8.15 -11.10 -8.25
N GLU A 123 -7.62 -11.97 -7.38
CA GLU A 123 -7.72 -13.42 -7.50
C GLU A 123 -8.95 -13.99 -6.77
N GLU A 124 -9.28 -13.43 -5.59
CA GLU A 124 -10.28 -13.99 -4.66
C GLU A 124 -11.43 -12.99 -4.42
N PRO A 125 -12.64 -13.27 -4.94
CA PRO A 125 -13.79 -12.37 -4.78
C PRO A 125 -14.24 -12.13 -3.34
N LEU A 126 -13.97 -13.05 -2.42
CA LEU A 126 -14.30 -12.87 -1.00
C LEU A 126 -13.26 -12.01 -0.29
N TYR A 127 -12.06 -11.83 -0.84
CA TYR A 127 -11.09 -10.92 -0.27
C TYR A 127 -11.27 -9.52 -0.85
N GLN A 128 -11.76 -8.60 -0.04
CA GLN A 128 -12.15 -7.24 -0.45
C GLN A 128 -11.02 -6.21 -0.28
N GLY A 129 -9.80 -6.65 0.03
CA GLY A 129 -8.65 -5.78 0.22
C GLY A 129 -8.42 -5.36 1.66
N GLY A 130 -7.81 -4.20 1.86
CA GLY A 130 -7.45 -3.73 3.20
C GLY A 130 -6.95 -2.29 3.22
N PHE A 131 -6.55 -1.85 4.41
CA PHE A 131 -6.07 -0.49 4.67
C PHE A 131 -4.64 -0.53 5.19
N ILE A 132 -3.73 0.23 4.56
CA ILE A 132 -2.36 0.38 5.05
C ILE A 132 -2.39 1.21 6.34
N TRP A 133 -1.73 0.75 7.39
CA TRP A 133 -1.47 1.55 8.57
C TRP A 133 -0.11 2.23 8.44
N GLU A 134 -0.01 3.56 8.25
CA GLU A 134 -1.13 4.45 7.98
C GLU A 134 -0.75 5.52 6.94
N TYR A 135 -1.67 6.45 6.68
CA TYR A 135 -1.47 7.40 5.58
C TYR A 135 -0.50 8.53 5.92
N MET A 136 -0.60 9.14 7.10
CA MET A 136 0.13 10.37 7.43
C MET A 136 0.69 10.36 8.86
N ASP A 137 1.97 10.69 9.00
CA ASP A 137 2.59 10.91 10.30
C ASP A 137 1.83 11.93 11.15
N HIS A 138 1.71 11.67 12.47
CA HIS A 138 0.97 12.52 13.41
C HIS A 138 1.85 13.60 14.07
N GLY A 139 2.86 14.11 13.39
CA GLY A 139 3.74 15.17 13.90
C GLY A 139 3.04 16.52 13.97
N ILE A 140 3.34 17.26 15.03
CA ILE A 140 2.88 18.65 15.25
C ILE A 140 3.95 19.60 14.76
N ALA A 141 3.57 20.56 13.89
CA ALA A 141 4.52 21.56 13.40
C ALA A 141 5.03 22.47 14.55
N VAL A 142 6.33 22.57 14.66
CA VAL A 142 7.01 23.39 15.66
C VAL A 142 8.14 24.19 15.03
N THR A 143 8.54 25.28 15.71
CA THR A 143 9.77 26.00 15.38
C THR A 143 10.75 25.82 16.54
N SER A 144 11.94 25.30 16.26
CA SER A 144 12.99 25.12 17.25
C SER A 144 13.45 26.47 17.83
N PRO A 145 14.11 26.50 18.99
CA PRO A 145 14.69 27.74 19.56
C PRO A 145 15.65 28.44 18.60
N GLY A 146 16.27 27.74 17.67
CA GLY A 146 17.12 28.29 16.61
C GLY A 146 16.37 28.76 15.36
N GLY A 147 15.03 28.85 15.39
CA GLY A 147 14.20 29.35 14.30
C GLY A 147 13.99 28.33 13.13
N LYS A 148 14.43 27.08 13.28
CA LYS A 148 14.23 26.06 12.24
C LYS A 148 12.86 25.38 12.40
N PRO A 149 12.07 25.31 11.31
CA PRO A 149 10.82 24.54 11.31
C PRO A 149 11.11 23.05 11.41
N GLY A 150 10.22 22.32 12.06
CA GLY A 150 10.28 20.85 12.22
C GLY A 150 8.96 20.30 12.74
N PHE A 151 8.97 19.03 13.09
CA PHE A 151 7.82 18.35 13.70
C PHE A 151 8.24 17.76 15.03
N ALA A 152 7.32 17.77 15.97
CA ALA A 152 7.46 17.21 17.30
C ALA A 152 6.30 16.24 17.57
N TYR A 153 6.50 15.35 18.52
CA TYR A 153 5.49 14.37 18.96
C TYR A 153 5.50 14.20 20.47
N GLY A 154 4.67 13.29 20.99
CA GLY A 154 4.54 13.08 22.43
C GLY A 154 5.88 12.84 23.14
N GLY A 155 6.13 13.56 24.21
CA GLY A 155 7.39 13.61 24.97
C GLY A 155 8.26 14.84 24.67
N ASP A 156 8.15 15.42 23.48
CA ASP A 156 8.88 16.65 23.11
C ASP A 156 8.34 17.88 23.85
N PHE A 157 7.10 17.81 24.32
CA PHE A 157 6.40 18.85 25.06
C PHE A 157 6.54 18.71 26.60
N GLY A 158 7.38 17.80 27.07
CA GLY A 158 7.55 17.51 28.49
C GLY A 158 6.47 16.58 29.07
N ASP A 159 5.57 16.09 28.28
CA ASP A 159 4.52 15.16 28.66
C ASP A 159 5.05 13.74 28.92
N ARG A 160 4.47 13.05 29.90
CA ARG A 160 4.81 11.67 30.32
C ARG A 160 3.56 10.99 30.90
N PRO A 161 3.34 9.69 30.61
CA PRO A 161 4.07 8.81 29.69
C PRO A 161 3.82 9.14 28.22
N THR A 162 4.65 8.61 27.32
CA THR A 162 4.55 8.81 25.87
C THR A 162 5.08 7.60 25.13
N ASP A 163 4.52 7.30 23.95
CA ASP A 163 4.98 6.27 23.03
C ASP A 163 6.04 6.80 22.02
N ARG A 164 6.50 8.07 22.21
CA ARG A 164 7.55 8.73 21.42
C ARG A 164 7.22 8.70 19.91
N GLU A 165 8.17 8.20 19.10
CA GLU A 165 8.07 8.11 17.63
C GLU A 165 7.00 7.13 17.12
N PHE A 166 6.30 6.42 17.98
CA PHE A 166 5.21 5.49 17.60
C PHE A 166 3.96 6.21 17.09
N CYS A 167 4.14 7.31 16.41
CA CYS A 167 3.16 8.11 15.69
C CYS A 167 3.72 8.61 14.33
N VAL A 168 4.89 8.08 13.92
CA VAL A 168 5.52 8.33 12.61
C VAL A 168 5.37 7.10 11.71
N ASP A 169 4.13 6.70 11.52
CA ASP A 169 3.73 5.48 10.80
C ASP A 169 3.23 5.77 9.38
N GLY A 170 3.35 7.03 8.94
CA GLY A 170 2.75 7.52 7.70
C GLY A 170 3.47 7.11 6.42
N LEU A 171 2.70 6.95 5.36
CA LEU A 171 3.19 6.93 3.98
C LEU A 171 3.68 8.31 3.55
N VAL A 172 3.15 9.36 4.17
CA VAL A 172 3.55 10.76 3.97
C VAL A 172 3.94 11.40 5.29
N LEU A 173 4.78 12.43 5.21
CA LEU A 173 5.16 13.24 6.37
C LEU A 173 3.99 14.09 6.88
N PRO A 174 4.10 14.71 8.08
CA PRO A 174 3.02 15.55 8.64
C PRO A 174 2.64 16.74 7.74
N ASP A 175 3.56 17.24 6.92
CA ASP A 175 3.33 18.29 5.93
C ASP A 175 2.86 17.75 4.56
N ARG A 176 2.54 16.45 4.49
CA ARG A 176 2.06 15.72 3.31
C ARG A 176 3.07 15.56 2.18
N ARG A 177 4.35 15.80 2.43
CA ARG A 177 5.40 15.38 1.49
C ARG A 177 5.49 13.86 1.44
N ASN A 178 5.59 13.34 0.23
CA ASN A 178 5.72 11.90 0.00
C ASN A 178 7.02 11.36 0.61
N THR A 179 6.94 10.17 1.18
CA THR A 179 8.12 9.34 1.47
C THR A 179 8.33 8.35 0.32
N PRO A 180 9.50 7.70 0.21
CA PRO A 180 9.75 6.67 -0.80
C PRO A 180 8.72 5.50 -0.79
N LYS A 181 8.04 5.27 0.33
CA LYS A 181 6.96 4.27 0.45
C LYS A 181 5.79 4.53 -0.51
N MET A 182 5.51 5.81 -0.80
CA MET A 182 4.44 6.20 -1.74
C MET A 182 4.67 5.70 -3.17
N ASP A 183 5.92 5.53 -3.60
CA ASP A 183 6.21 4.96 -4.92
C ASP A 183 5.85 3.47 -4.97
N ALA A 184 6.12 2.72 -3.91
CA ALA A 184 5.70 1.33 -3.78
C ALA A 184 4.17 1.19 -3.73
N VAL A 185 3.49 2.08 -2.98
CA VAL A 185 2.01 2.13 -2.93
C VAL A 185 1.44 2.45 -4.30
N LYS A 186 1.97 3.47 -4.99
CA LYS A 186 1.55 3.83 -6.35
C LYS A 186 1.65 2.64 -7.32
N ALA A 187 2.74 1.89 -7.26
CA ALA A 187 2.93 0.71 -8.10
C ALA A 187 1.96 -0.42 -7.75
N ALA A 188 1.78 -0.73 -6.46
CA ALA A 188 0.90 -1.80 -6.00
C ALA A 188 -0.59 -1.52 -6.25
N TYR A 189 -1.01 -0.26 -6.20
CA TYR A 189 -2.39 0.18 -6.46
C TYR A 189 -2.61 0.70 -7.88
N ALA A 190 -1.68 0.42 -8.81
CA ALA A 190 -1.81 0.88 -10.19
C ALA A 190 -3.12 0.35 -10.84
N PRO A 191 -3.85 1.21 -11.58
CA PRO A 191 -5.10 0.81 -12.22
C PRO A 191 -4.91 -0.08 -13.45
N LEU A 192 -3.67 -0.33 -13.85
CA LEU A 192 -3.27 -1.21 -14.93
C LEU A 192 -2.11 -2.10 -14.45
N LYS A 193 -2.17 -3.39 -14.79
CA LYS A 193 -1.01 -4.29 -14.65
C LYS A 193 -0.33 -4.41 -16.02
N ILE A 194 0.93 -4.02 -16.08
CA ILE A 194 1.74 -4.07 -17.30
C ILE A 194 2.86 -5.09 -17.10
N THR A 195 2.76 -6.20 -17.81
CA THR A 195 3.78 -7.25 -17.83
C THR A 195 4.44 -7.28 -19.20
N LEU A 196 5.76 -7.38 -19.26
CA LEU A 196 6.51 -7.42 -20.52
C LEU A 196 7.11 -8.80 -20.73
N THR A 197 7.09 -9.24 -21.98
CA THR A 197 7.92 -10.31 -22.52
C THR A 197 9.05 -9.69 -23.37
N ASP A 198 9.84 -10.50 -24.06
CA ASP A 198 10.92 -9.99 -24.93
C ASP A 198 10.38 -9.23 -26.15
N THR A 199 9.13 -9.44 -26.53
CA THR A 199 8.57 -8.93 -27.78
C THR A 199 7.26 -8.17 -27.64
N GLU A 200 6.58 -8.27 -26.53
CA GLU A 200 5.25 -7.67 -26.32
C GLU A 200 5.01 -7.17 -24.90
N ALA A 201 4.11 -6.22 -24.80
CA ALA A 201 3.50 -5.79 -23.55
C ALA A 201 2.11 -6.45 -23.39
N VAL A 202 1.85 -7.01 -22.24
CA VAL A 202 0.54 -7.53 -21.82
C VAL A 202 -0.01 -6.55 -20.79
N ILE A 203 -1.13 -5.89 -21.12
CA ILE A 203 -1.75 -4.86 -20.30
C ILE A 203 -3.12 -5.33 -19.85
N GLU A 204 -3.27 -5.56 -18.56
CA GLU A 204 -4.55 -5.86 -17.90
C GLU A 204 -5.16 -4.54 -17.41
N ASN A 205 -6.35 -4.22 -17.91
CA ASN A 205 -7.10 -3.03 -17.47
C ASN A 205 -7.87 -3.34 -16.19
N ARG A 206 -7.32 -2.93 -15.06
CA ARG A 206 -7.91 -3.09 -13.71
C ARG A 206 -8.84 -1.96 -13.30
N ASN A 207 -9.05 -0.95 -14.17
CA ASN A 207 -10.07 0.05 -13.91
C ASN A 207 -11.46 -0.58 -13.89
N LEU A 208 -12.38 0.01 -13.12
CA LEU A 208 -13.80 -0.38 -13.12
C LEU A 208 -14.60 0.35 -14.21
N PHE A 209 -14.19 1.56 -14.61
CA PHE A 209 -14.98 2.44 -15.47
C PHE A 209 -14.15 3.17 -16.54
N THR A 210 -12.83 2.97 -16.61
CA THR A 210 -11.94 3.71 -17.51
C THR A 210 -11.36 2.78 -18.56
N ASP A 211 -11.57 3.10 -19.84
CA ASP A 211 -10.99 2.40 -20.98
C ASP A 211 -9.49 2.72 -21.15
N LEU A 212 -8.72 1.82 -21.76
CA LEU A 212 -7.30 2.04 -22.05
C LEU A 212 -7.04 3.24 -22.97
N SER A 213 -8.00 3.64 -23.79
CA SER A 213 -7.90 4.85 -24.63
C SER A 213 -7.72 6.14 -23.83
N ALA A 214 -7.96 6.13 -22.52
CA ALA A 214 -7.65 7.23 -21.62
C ALA A 214 -6.15 7.47 -21.40
N TYR A 215 -5.31 6.52 -21.83
CA TYR A 215 -3.86 6.54 -21.61
C TYR A 215 -3.09 6.60 -22.93
N ASP A 216 -1.95 7.28 -22.93
CA ASP A 216 -0.89 7.09 -23.91
C ASP A 216 0.08 6.03 -23.37
N LEU A 217 0.35 4.99 -24.16
CA LEU A 217 1.31 3.95 -23.82
C LEU A 217 2.66 4.31 -24.39
N VAL A 218 3.58 4.70 -23.52
CA VAL A 218 4.92 5.15 -23.88
C VAL A 218 5.88 3.97 -23.78
N PHE A 219 6.38 3.50 -24.92
CA PHE A 219 7.44 2.51 -25.02
C PHE A 219 8.78 3.22 -25.07
N ALA A 220 9.70 2.85 -24.21
CA ALA A 220 11.03 3.43 -24.16
C ALA A 220 12.09 2.34 -23.95
N SER A 221 13.13 2.30 -24.77
CA SER A 221 14.28 1.45 -24.54
C SER A 221 15.49 2.25 -24.09
N SER A 222 16.35 1.60 -23.31
CA SER A 222 17.64 2.16 -22.88
C SER A 222 18.72 1.08 -22.85
N VAL A 223 19.98 1.52 -22.98
CA VAL A 223 21.18 0.69 -22.80
C VAL A 223 22.08 1.37 -21.77
N ASN A 224 22.47 0.64 -20.72
CA ASN A 224 23.27 1.17 -19.61
C ASN A 224 22.71 2.48 -19.04
N GLY A 225 21.37 2.56 -18.92
CA GLY A 225 20.66 3.75 -18.45
C GLY A 225 20.56 4.92 -19.46
N LYS A 226 21.12 4.79 -20.65
CA LYS A 226 21.01 5.82 -21.70
C LYS A 226 19.82 5.53 -22.60
N PRO A 227 18.90 6.51 -22.81
CA PRO A 227 17.77 6.35 -23.72
C PRO A 227 18.22 6.05 -25.16
N GLU A 228 17.53 5.11 -25.82
CA GLU A 228 17.79 4.70 -27.21
C GLU A 228 16.60 5.02 -28.11
N ARG A 229 15.44 4.47 -27.84
CA ARG A 229 14.23 4.61 -28.66
C ARG A 229 13.03 4.95 -27.82
N ARG A 230 12.06 5.64 -28.43
CA ARG A 230 10.79 5.94 -27.81
C ARG A 230 9.67 5.93 -28.85
N ALA A 231 8.53 5.34 -28.51
CA ALA A 231 7.29 5.41 -29.28
C ALA A 231 6.10 5.60 -28.36
N VAL A 232 5.00 6.13 -28.89
CA VAL A 232 3.73 6.27 -28.16
C VAL A 232 2.66 5.56 -28.96
N LEU A 233 2.00 4.62 -28.33
CA LEU A 233 0.86 3.88 -28.90
C LEU A 233 -0.42 4.20 -28.14
N ARG A 234 -1.55 4.04 -28.82
CA ARG A 234 -2.89 4.17 -28.27
C ARG A 234 -3.68 2.94 -28.64
N VAL A 235 -4.35 2.39 -27.66
CA VAL A 235 -5.16 1.20 -27.83
C VAL A 235 -6.46 1.38 -27.07
N ASP A 236 -7.49 0.72 -27.53
CA ASP A 236 -8.73 0.55 -26.82
C ASP A 236 -8.64 -0.73 -25.97
N GLY A 237 -9.36 -0.77 -24.86
CA GLY A 237 -9.44 -1.92 -23.98
C GLY A 237 -10.34 -1.61 -22.80
N LYS A 238 -11.48 -2.28 -22.75
CA LYS A 238 -12.49 -2.05 -21.71
C LYS A 238 -11.98 -2.45 -20.32
N PRO A 239 -12.63 -1.95 -19.26
CA PRO A 239 -12.41 -2.47 -17.91
C PRO A 239 -12.48 -4.00 -17.85
N GLY A 240 -11.49 -4.64 -17.21
CA GLY A 240 -11.34 -6.09 -17.10
C GLY A 240 -10.73 -6.78 -18.32
N GLU A 241 -10.52 -6.09 -19.45
CA GLU A 241 -9.87 -6.67 -20.62
C GLU A 241 -8.34 -6.71 -20.50
N THR A 242 -7.75 -7.71 -21.12
CA THR A 242 -6.29 -7.84 -21.30
C THR A 242 -5.93 -7.63 -22.75
N VAL A 243 -5.06 -6.68 -23.04
CA VAL A 243 -4.59 -6.34 -24.39
C VAL A 243 -3.11 -6.72 -24.52
N ARG A 244 -2.75 -7.31 -25.68
CA ARG A 244 -1.37 -7.65 -26.05
C ARG A 244 -0.89 -6.73 -27.16
N ILE A 245 0.27 -6.15 -26.99
CA ILE A 245 0.82 -5.15 -27.90
C ILE A 245 2.27 -5.51 -28.23
N ALA A 246 2.53 -5.86 -29.48
CA ALA A 246 3.90 -6.06 -29.92
C ALA A 246 4.75 -4.79 -29.72
N PHE A 247 6.01 -4.94 -29.34
CA PHE A 247 6.90 -3.79 -29.22
C PHE A 247 7.05 -3.07 -30.58
N PRO A 248 6.97 -1.72 -30.59
CA PRO A 248 7.12 -0.95 -31.81
C PRO A 248 8.55 -0.97 -32.34
N PHE A 249 9.49 -1.50 -31.57
CA PHE A 249 10.91 -1.71 -31.91
C PHE A 249 11.49 -2.82 -31.02
N ALA A 250 12.52 -3.49 -31.50
CA ALA A 250 13.18 -4.56 -30.75
C ALA A 250 13.89 -4.03 -29.49
N LEU A 251 13.95 -4.86 -28.46
CA LEU A 251 14.81 -4.63 -27.31
C LEU A 251 16.28 -4.64 -27.78
N PRO A 252 17.12 -3.67 -27.37
CA PRO A 252 18.55 -3.68 -27.68
C PRO A 252 19.23 -4.95 -27.15
N GLU A 253 20.17 -5.50 -27.93
CA GLU A 253 20.96 -6.69 -27.55
C GLU A 253 22.41 -6.29 -27.17
N ALA A 254 22.55 -5.30 -26.29
CA ALA A 254 23.83 -4.78 -25.85
C ALA A 254 23.79 -4.23 -24.44
N GLY A 255 24.84 -4.44 -23.66
CA GLY A 255 24.98 -3.92 -22.31
C GLY A 255 23.83 -4.31 -21.39
N LEU A 256 23.44 -3.44 -20.48
CA LEU A 256 22.21 -3.56 -19.70
C LEU A 256 21.05 -2.93 -20.50
N ALA A 257 20.39 -3.75 -21.30
CA ALA A 257 19.23 -3.35 -22.10
C ALA A 257 17.95 -3.38 -21.27
N CYS A 258 17.13 -2.33 -21.39
CA CYS A 258 15.85 -2.23 -20.71
C CYS A 258 14.76 -1.76 -21.68
N MET A 259 13.58 -2.37 -21.61
CA MET A 259 12.33 -1.86 -22.17
C MET A 259 11.41 -1.46 -21.02
N THR A 260 10.91 -0.23 -21.09
CA THR A 260 9.88 0.27 -20.16
C THR A 260 8.63 0.62 -20.96
N VAL A 261 7.49 0.21 -20.47
CA VAL A 261 6.18 0.65 -20.97
C VAL A 261 5.46 1.38 -19.86
N THR A 262 5.14 2.64 -20.12
CA THR A 262 4.45 3.53 -19.16
C THR A 262 3.09 3.93 -19.69
N ALA A 263 2.05 3.75 -18.88
CA ALA A 263 0.72 4.28 -19.16
C ALA A 263 0.59 5.69 -18.58
N VAL A 264 0.40 6.67 -19.45
CA VAL A 264 0.36 8.09 -19.10
C VAL A 264 -1.04 8.66 -19.32
N GLN A 265 -1.62 9.29 -18.31
CA GLN A 265 -2.94 9.92 -18.39
C GLN A 265 -2.97 10.99 -19.48
N ARG A 266 -3.86 10.85 -20.49
CA ARG A 266 -3.93 11.77 -21.64
C ARG A 266 -4.56 13.11 -21.30
N ALA A 267 -5.66 13.09 -20.60
CA ALA A 267 -6.40 14.30 -20.25
C ALA A 267 -6.48 14.45 -18.73
N ALA A 268 -6.41 15.66 -18.23
CA ALA A 268 -6.62 15.93 -16.82
C ALA A 268 -8.05 15.53 -16.42
N LYS A 269 -8.18 14.99 -15.21
CA LYS A 269 -9.44 14.73 -14.52
C LYS A 269 -9.31 15.16 -13.05
N PRO A 270 -10.41 15.26 -12.31
CA PRO A 270 -10.35 15.67 -10.90
C PRO A 270 -9.29 14.88 -10.12
N GLY A 271 -8.33 15.58 -9.54
CA GLY A 271 -7.24 15.00 -8.76
C GLY A 271 -6.08 14.39 -9.55
N ILE A 272 -6.17 14.30 -10.89
CA ILE A 272 -5.14 13.68 -11.74
C ILE A 272 -4.80 14.60 -12.91
N SER A 273 -3.55 15.02 -13.02
CA SER A 273 -3.08 15.86 -14.13
C SER A 273 -2.91 15.06 -15.43
N ALA A 274 -3.03 15.73 -16.58
CA ALA A 274 -2.53 15.19 -17.83
C ALA A 274 -1.02 14.97 -17.71
N GLY A 275 -0.51 13.89 -18.29
CA GLY A 275 0.90 13.50 -18.15
C GLY A 275 1.23 12.67 -16.90
N TYR A 276 0.25 12.43 -16.01
CA TYR A 276 0.46 11.58 -14.84
C TYR A 276 0.74 10.13 -15.26
N GLU A 277 1.82 9.55 -14.73
CA GLU A 277 2.15 8.14 -14.87
C GLU A 277 1.22 7.30 -14.00
N ALA A 278 0.31 6.56 -14.63
CA ALA A 278 -0.67 5.74 -13.94
C ALA A 278 -0.18 4.33 -13.61
N ALA A 279 0.66 3.77 -14.47
CA ALA A 279 1.28 2.46 -14.31
C ALA A 279 2.52 2.34 -15.17
N PHE A 280 3.41 1.42 -14.83
CA PHE A 280 4.52 1.03 -15.70
C PHE A 280 4.86 -0.45 -15.55
N GLY A 281 5.53 -0.99 -16.57
CA GLY A 281 6.14 -2.31 -16.55
C GLY A 281 7.53 -2.24 -17.19
N GLN A 282 8.44 -3.12 -16.76
CA GLN A 282 9.80 -3.18 -17.27
C GLN A 282 10.24 -4.61 -17.50
N ILE A 283 11.06 -4.80 -18.56
CA ILE A 283 11.89 -5.98 -18.74
C ILE A 283 13.32 -5.54 -19.04
N TRP A 284 14.28 -6.28 -18.55
CA TRP A 284 15.68 -5.97 -18.79
C TRP A 284 16.50 -7.24 -18.97
N HIS A 285 17.54 -7.14 -19.80
CA HIS A 285 18.53 -8.18 -20.03
C HIS A 285 19.94 -7.60 -19.92
N ASN A 286 20.83 -8.36 -19.36
CA ASN A 286 22.23 -7.98 -19.25
C ASN A 286 23.05 -8.74 -20.31
N TYR A 287 23.40 -8.07 -21.39
CA TYR A 287 24.27 -8.57 -22.46
C TYR A 287 25.72 -8.11 -22.27
N ALA A 288 26.06 -7.48 -21.15
CA ALA A 288 27.44 -7.12 -20.88
C ALA A 288 28.29 -8.40 -20.80
N GLU A 289 29.36 -8.45 -21.58
CA GLU A 289 30.40 -9.47 -21.40
C GLU A 289 30.87 -9.46 -19.94
N ALA A 290 31.22 -10.65 -19.47
CA ALA A 290 31.51 -10.98 -18.07
C ALA A 290 32.01 -9.80 -17.24
N TRP A 291 31.42 -9.63 -16.07
CA TRP A 291 31.83 -8.70 -15.02
C TRP A 291 33.33 -8.49 -15.06
N LEU A 292 33.80 -7.23 -15.15
CA LEU A 292 35.20 -6.89 -14.96
C LEU A 292 35.72 -7.72 -13.81
N THR A 293 36.72 -8.57 -14.08
CA THR A 293 37.40 -9.37 -13.06
C THR A 293 38.20 -8.37 -12.24
N LEU A 294 37.51 -7.70 -11.33
CA LEU A 294 38.17 -6.84 -10.35
C LEU A 294 38.97 -7.73 -9.39
N PRO A 295 40.13 -7.27 -8.93
CA PRO A 295 40.84 -7.95 -7.86
C PRO A 295 39.91 -8.22 -6.69
N ALA A 296 39.96 -9.43 -6.13
CA ALA A 296 39.14 -9.78 -4.98
C ALA A 296 39.38 -8.77 -3.85
N PRO A 297 38.34 -8.20 -3.25
CA PRO A 297 38.51 -7.27 -2.15
C PRO A 297 39.10 -7.98 -0.94
N GLN A 298 39.85 -7.26 -0.13
CA GLN A 298 40.31 -7.75 1.15
C GLN A 298 39.15 -7.81 2.12
N LEU A 299 38.92 -8.96 2.72
CA LEU A 299 37.96 -9.15 3.81
C LEU A 299 38.66 -9.14 5.15
N VAL A 300 38.13 -8.35 6.08
CA VAL A 300 38.56 -8.33 7.49
C VAL A 300 37.37 -8.67 8.35
N GLU A 301 37.35 -9.90 8.86
CA GLU A 301 36.30 -10.37 9.75
C GLU A 301 36.61 -10.07 11.20
N MET A 302 35.67 -9.47 11.90
CA MET A 302 35.69 -9.18 13.33
C MET A 302 34.40 -9.71 13.97
N ASP A 303 34.37 -9.80 15.30
CA ASP A 303 33.22 -10.36 16.01
C ASP A 303 31.89 -9.61 15.71
N CYS A 304 31.94 -8.29 15.58
CA CYS A 304 30.76 -7.45 15.41
C CYS A 304 30.55 -6.95 13.98
N ASN A 305 31.54 -7.07 13.08
CA ASN A 305 31.46 -6.56 11.73
C ASN A 305 32.37 -7.32 10.74
N ILE A 306 32.12 -7.05 9.45
CA ILE A 306 32.95 -7.49 8.34
C ILE A 306 33.38 -6.25 7.57
N GLY A 307 34.67 -5.96 7.52
CA GLY A 307 35.24 -4.94 6.64
C GLY A 307 35.49 -5.51 5.25
N VAL A 308 35.14 -4.76 4.21
CA VAL A 308 35.43 -5.09 2.80
C VAL A 308 36.20 -3.93 2.20
N LYS A 309 37.44 -4.15 1.81
CA LYS A 309 38.30 -3.13 1.25
C LYS A 309 38.75 -3.48 -0.16
N GLY A 310 38.48 -2.60 -1.09
CA GLY A 310 38.93 -2.70 -2.47
C GLY A 310 39.68 -1.46 -2.93
N GLU A 311 40.04 -1.40 -4.20
CA GLU A 311 40.69 -0.22 -4.76
C GLU A 311 39.68 0.95 -4.86
N GLY A 312 39.88 1.98 -4.04
CA GLY A 312 39.03 3.18 -4.03
C GLY A 312 37.75 3.07 -3.21
N PHE A 313 37.54 1.97 -2.46
CA PHE A 313 36.38 1.84 -1.57
C PHE A 313 36.68 1.04 -0.30
N GLU A 314 35.92 1.34 0.74
CA GLU A 314 35.89 0.57 1.98
C GLU A 314 34.45 0.53 2.53
N TYR A 315 33.95 -0.67 2.86
CA TYR A 315 32.64 -0.87 3.46
C TYR A 315 32.76 -1.65 4.76
N ILE A 316 31.92 -1.33 5.72
CA ILE A 316 31.81 -2.07 6.98
C ILE A 316 30.36 -2.57 7.11
N PHE A 317 30.21 -3.88 7.18
CA PHE A 317 28.93 -4.54 7.40
C PHE A 317 28.82 -4.97 8.86
N GLY A 318 27.85 -4.44 9.59
CA GLY A 318 27.56 -4.88 10.94
C GLY A 318 26.97 -6.29 10.93
N ARG A 319 27.46 -7.16 11.81
CA ARG A 319 26.79 -8.43 12.12
C ARG A 319 25.69 -8.13 13.12
N GLY A 320 24.55 -7.60 12.62
CA GLY A 320 23.36 -7.41 13.45
C GLY A 320 22.82 -8.73 13.98
N LYS A 321 22.36 -8.71 15.25
CA LYS A 321 21.53 -9.79 15.79
C LYS A 321 20.11 -9.59 15.35
#